data_bd7ca2d2a44f9e6eb17e76716d18353f
#
_entry.id   bd7ca2d2a44f9e6eb17e76716d18353f
#
_cell.length_a   1.000
_cell.length_b   1.000
_cell.length_c   1.000
_cell.angle_alpha   90.00
_cell.angle_beta   90.00
_cell.angle_gamma   90.00
#
_symmetry.space_group_name_H-M   'P 1'
#
loop_
_entity.id
_entity.type
_entity.pdbx_description
1 polymer ?
#
loop_
_entity_poly.entity_id
_entity_poly.type
_entity_poly.pdbx_seq_one_letter_code
_entity_poly.pdbx_strand_id
1 'polypeptide(L)'
;MTQPTVFLVDDEESVRQSIAQTLQLADLQVETFNSAKEVLTKLSTNTNAIILSDIRMPEMDGLELLTQCLAIDSKIPVILISGHADVSMAVNAIQQGAYDLLEKPFSNVLLVDKINRALNQRQLSLENSLLKEELASQDRIGPRIIGKTPAIKKLRQLIRQIADTSADVLIMGETGTGKELVARSLHEHSKRRDNHFVAINCGAIQKQLLNSELFGHEAGAFTDAKQKRIGKFEYANGGTLFLDEIESMAMTTQIPLLRVLQERSIERLGSNKALPLDIRVLAATKVDLKTAAEKNEFREDLYYRLNVVMLELPPLRDRSADITMLFQHFVLVAAARTKAEMPALNAKSVQALLKHDWPGNIRELRNIAERYVLLGESYKYDLNAMMNSSQITNDLSLPEQMNNFERTIIEQALINNKGDLSETMTSLGLPRKTLSDKLKKYHLDRKDYLK
;
A
#
# COMPACT_ATOMS: atom_id res chain seq x y z
N MET A 1 7.10 -16.84 5.66
CA MET A 1 8.56 -16.61 5.57
C MET A 1 9.22 -17.57 6.52
N THR A 2 10.29 -18.27 6.10
CA THR A 2 11.15 -19.06 6.99
C THR A 2 11.80 -18.12 8.01
N GLN A 3 12.03 -18.62 9.22
CA GLN A 3 12.76 -17.85 10.24
C GLN A 3 14.14 -17.47 9.72
N PRO A 4 14.65 -16.27 10.03
CA PRO A 4 15.99 -15.86 9.62
C PRO A 4 17.03 -16.76 10.25
N THR A 5 17.98 -17.25 9.45
CA THR A 5 18.96 -18.27 9.86
C THR A 5 20.38 -17.76 9.66
N VAL A 6 21.29 -18.10 10.57
CA VAL A 6 22.73 -17.87 10.42
C VAL A 6 23.38 -19.15 9.88
N PHE A 7 24.01 -19.08 8.73
CA PHE A 7 24.83 -20.15 8.18
C PHE A 7 26.26 -19.96 8.66
N LEU A 8 26.68 -20.79 9.63
CA LEU A 8 28.00 -20.73 10.23
C LEU A 8 28.92 -21.74 9.54
N VAL A 9 30.00 -21.24 8.97
CA VAL A 9 31.01 -22.05 8.24
C VAL A 9 32.37 -21.87 8.91
N ASP A 10 32.90 -22.96 9.43
CA ASP A 10 34.25 -23.01 10.04
C ASP A 10 34.71 -24.47 9.98
N ASP A 11 35.93 -24.78 9.57
CA ASP A 11 36.46 -26.14 9.48
C ASP A 11 36.80 -26.72 10.84
N GLU A 12 37.07 -25.86 11.84
CA GLU A 12 37.39 -26.26 13.20
C GLU A 12 36.12 -26.53 14.03
N GLU A 13 35.87 -27.80 14.35
CA GLU A 13 34.65 -28.22 15.05
C GLU A 13 34.44 -27.52 16.40
N SER A 14 35.53 -27.34 17.17
CA SER A 14 35.48 -26.71 18.49
C SER A 14 35.06 -25.24 18.42
N VAL A 15 35.55 -24.50 17.43
CA VAL A 15 35.19 -23.08 17.17
C VAL A 15 33.75 -23.00 16.67
N ARG A 16 33.39 -23.85 15.72
CA ARG A 16 32.04 -23.94 15.17
C ARG A 16 30.99 -24.21 16.25
N GLN A 17 31.23 -25.16 17.15
CA GLN A 17 30.33 -25.48 18.26
C GLN A 17 30.21 -24.32 19.26
N SER A 18 31.32 -23.68 19.62
CA SER A 18 31.34 -22.54 20.56
C SER A 18 30.54 -21.35 20.02
N ILE A 19 30.73 -20.98 18.75
CA ILE A 19 30.02 -19.90 18.12
C ILE A 19 28.51 -20.26 17.99
N ALA A 20 28.19 -21.48 17.55
CA ALA A 20 26.81 -21.92 17.42
C ALA A 20 26.08 -21.88 18.77
N GLN A 21 26.71 -22.32 19.86
CA GLN A 21 26.13 -22.24 21.20
C GLN A 21 25.88 -20.77 21.63
N THR A 22 26.83 -19.88 21.36
CA THR A 22 26.67 -18.45 21.65
C THR A 22 25.47 -17.85 20.94
N LEU A 23 25.28 -18.19 19.66
CA LEU A 23 24.16 -17.66 18.85
C LEU A 23 22.82 -18.26 19.27
N GLN A 24 22.78 -19.54 19.62
CA GLN A 24 21.58 -20.21 20.14
C GLN A 24 21.14 -19.65 21.48
N LEU A 25 22.09 -19.31 22.39
CA LEU A 25 21.79 -18.62 23.66
C LEU A 25 21.23 -17.18 23.45
N ALA A 26 21.45 -16.60 22.29
CA ALA A 26 20.86 -15.32 21.87
C ALA A 26 19.55 -15.47 21.07
N ASP A 27 18.89 -16.65 21.13
CA ASP A 27 17.65 -16.98 20.42
C ASP A 27 17.75 -16.88 18.88
N LEU A 28 18.96 -17.05 18.32
CA LEU A 28 19.19 -17.05 16.87
C LEU A 28 19.17 -18.48 16.32
N GLN A 29 18.54 -18.66 15.16
CA GLN A 29 18.57 -19.91 14.42
C GLN A 29 19.93 -20.05 13.71
N VAL A 30 20.62 -21.18 13.94
CA VAL A 30 21.96 -21.44 13.38
C VAL A 30 21.97 -22.78 12.68
N GLU A 31 22.50 -22.80 11.48
CA GLU A 31 22.85 -24.02 10.75
C GLU A 31 24.34 -24.02 10.50
N THR A 32 25.02 -25.12 10.89
CA THR A 32 26.47 -25.20 10.89
C THR A 32 26.98 -26.08 9.73
N PHE A 33 28.07 -25.63 9.10
CA PHE A 33 28.70 -26.30 7.96
C PHE A 33 30.20 -26.45 8.21
N ASN A 34 30.76 -27.56 7.80
CA ASN A 34 32.20 -27.84 7.93
C ASN A 34 32.99 -27.40 6.69
N SER A 35 32.31 -27.02 5.60
CA SER A 35 32.96 -26.61 4.37
C SER A 35 32.13 -25.56 3.62
N ALA A 36 32.80 -24.67 2.87
CA ALA A 36 32.19 -23.65 2.02
C ALA A 36 31.29 -24.27 0.94
N LYS A 37 31.63 -25.45 0.41
CA LYS A 37 30.86 -26.10 -0.67
C LYS A 37 29.45 -26.50 -0.23
N GLU A 38 29.29 -26.98 1.01
CA GLU A 38 27.96 -27.34 1.54
C GLU A 38 27.00 -26.16 1.59
N VAL A 39 27.47 -24.98 2.04
CA VAL A 39 26.67 -23.77 2.10
C VAL A 39 26.16 -23.38 0.73
N LEU A 40 27.01 -23.42 -0.29
CA LEU A 40 26.64 -23.04 -1.67
C LEU A 40 25.51 -23.91 -2.22
N THR A 41 25.40 -25.17 -1.81
CA THR A 41 24.31 -26.07 -2.26
C THR A 41 22.95 -25.68 -1.66
N LYS A 42 22.93 -24.98 -0.52
CA LYS A 42 21.70 -24.55 0.17
C LYS A 42 21.30 -23.09 -0.14
N LEU A 43 22.20 -22.34 -0.78
CA LEU A 43 21.96 -20.95 -1.14
C LEU A 43 21.06 -20.82 -2.37
N SER A 44 20.12 -19.89 -2.28
CA SER A 44 19.31 -19.41 -3.39
C SER A 44 19.04 -17.91 -3.23
N THR A 45 18.60 -17.24 -4.28
CA THR A 45 18.27 -15.81 -4.28
C THR A 45 17.20 -15.40 -3.24
N ASN A 46 16.42 -16.37 -2.74
CA ASN A 46 15.35 -16.13 -1.76
C ASN A 46 15.66 -16.72 -0.37
N THR A 47 16.90 -17.17 -0.13
CA THR A 47 17.30 -17.72 1.17
C THR A 47 17.30 -16.62 2.23
N ASN A 48 16.47 -16.77 3.28
CA ASN A 48 16.43 -15.84 4.40
C ASN A 48 17.54 -16.18 5.42
N ALA A 49 18.78 -15.99 5.01
CA ALA A 49 19.95 -16.26 5.83
C ALA A 49 21.04 -15.20 5.63
N ILE A 50 21.98 -15.19 6.59
CA ILE A 50 23.27 -14.53 6.48
C ILE A 50 24.36 -15.60 6.58
N ILE A 51 25.56 -15.28 6.11
CA ILE A 51 26.71 -16.19 6.19
C ILE A 51 27.71 -15.62 7.18
N LEU A 52 28.16 -16.46 8.10
CA LEU A 52 29.25 -16.21 9.03
C LEU A 52 30.35 -17.23 8.74
N SER A 53 31.46 -16.83 8.16
CA SER A 53 32.49 -17.73 7.66
C SER A 53 33.86 -17.40 8.22
N ASP A 54 34.62 -18.40 8.62
CA ASP A 54 36.07 -18.22 8.79
C ASP A 54 36.73 -17.95 7.44
N ILE A 55 37.81 -17.17 7.44
CA ILE A 55 38.57 -16.87 6.22
C ILE A 55 39.45 -18.06 5.82
N ARG A 56 40.11 -18.67 6.79
CA ARG A 56 41.09 -19.74 6.52
C ARG A 56 40.44 -21.12 6.63
N MET A 57 39.96 -21.62 5.49
CA MET A 57 39.38 -22.97 5.42
C MET A 57 40.06 -23.79 4.31
N PRO A 58 40.10 -25.12 4.44
CA PRO A 58 40.60 -26.01 3.41
C PRO A 58 39.74 -25.95 2.13
N GLU A 59 40.35 -26.21 0.97
CA GLU A 59 39.74 -26.29 -0.36
C GLU A 59 39.20 -24.99 -0.91
N MET A 60 38.40 -24.26 -0.13
CA MET A 60 37.79 -22.95 -0.51
C MET A 60 37.86 -22.03 0.69
N ASP A 61 38.53 -20.92 0.56
CA ASP A 61 38.64 -19.91 1.62
C ASP A 61 37.39 -19.04 1.72
N GLY A 62 37.29 -18.25 2.81
CA GLY A 62 36.13 -17.40 3.09
C GLY A 62 35.96 -16.26 2.08
N LEU A 63 37.04 -15.81 1.40
CA LEU A 63 36.96 -14.75 0.35
C LEU A 63 36.46 -15.33 -0.97
N GLU A 64 36.87 -16.54 -1.31
CA GLU A 64 36.31 -17.28 -2.45
C GLU A 64 34.83 -17.60 -2.22
N LEU A 65 34.46 -18.04 -1.00
CA LEU A 65 33.07 -18.26 -0.61
C LEU A 65 32.25 -16.95 -0.75
N LEU A 66 32.76 -15.83 -0.25
CA LEU A 66 32.14 -14.52 -0.42
C LEU A 66 31.82 -14.23 -1.89
N THR A 67 32.80 -14.40 -2.75
CA THR A 67 32.66 -14.14 -4.21
C THR A 67 31.56 -15.02 -4.81
N GLN A 68 31.52 -16.29 -4.48
CA GLN A 68 30.50 -17.21 -5.00
C GLN A 68 29.10 -16.95 -4.41
N CYS A 69 29.02 -16.59 -3.13
CA CYS A 69 27.76 -16.19 -2.53
C CYS A 69 27.16 -14.93 -3.18
N LEU A 70 27.98 -13.91 -3.43
CA LEU A 70 27.56 -12.69 -4.10
C LEU A 70 27.21 -12.92 -5.57
N ALA A 71 27.78 -13.92 -6.22
CA ALA A 71 27.38 -14.33 -7.58
C ALA A 71 25.99 -15.00 -7.61
N ILE A 72 25.60 -15.73 -6.54
CA ILE A 72 24.25 -16.33 -6.40
C ILE A 72 23.25 -15.26 -5.99
N ASP A 73 23.56 -14.48 -4.95
CA ASP A 73 22.74 -13.38 -4.46
C ASP A 73 23.60 -12.21 -3.99
N SER A 74 23.67 -11.16 -4.80
CA SER A 74 24.47 -9.94 -4.53
C SER A 74 24.07 -9.17 -3.27
N LYS A 75 22.96 -9.56 -2.62
CA LYS A 75 22.41 -8.91 -1.43
C LYS A 75 22.51 -9.77 -0.17
N ILE A 76 23.12 -10.94 -0.23
CA ILE A 76 23.29 -11.77 0.94
C ILE A 76 24.40 -11.20 1.83
N PRO A 77 24.15 -10.92 3.13
CA PRO A 77 25.20 -10.46 4.01
C PRO A 77 26.16 -11.60 4.34
N VAL A 78 27.46 -11.36 4.11
CA VAL A 78 28.53 -12.28 4.48
C VAL A 78 29.43 -11.58 5.50
N ILE A 79 29.54 -12.12 6.70
CA ILE A 79 30.44 -11.69 7.76
C ILE A 79 31.61 -12.66 7.78
N LEU A 80 32.83 -12.14 7.67
CA LEU A 80 34.05 -12.93 7.71
C LEU A 80 34.67 -12.90 9.11
N ILE A 81 35.27 -14.00 9.52
CA ILE A 81 36.00 -14.13 10.77
C ILE A 81 37.47 -14.40 10.47
N SER A 82 38.40 -13.75 11.14
CA SER A 82 39.85 -13.95 10.95
C SER A 82 40.58 -14.01 12.27
N GLY A 83 41.55 -14.92 12.40
CA GLY A 83 42.48 -14.96 13.54
C GLY A 83 43.63 -13.95 13.43
N HIS A 84 43.89 -13.39 12.23
CA HIS A 84 44.93 -12.40 11.97
C HIS A 84 44.36 -11.45 10.89
N ALA A 85 43.64 -10.44 11.30
CA ALA A 85 43.15 -9.40 10.39
C ALA A 85 44.08 -8.21 10.48
N ASP A 86 44.83 -7.93 9.41
CA ASP A 86 45.43 -6.60 9.27
C ASP A 86 44.43 -5.65 8.62
N VAL A 87 44.70 -4.36 8.75
CA VAL A 87 43.81 -3.31 8.18
C VAL A 87 43.64 -3.48 6.67
N SER A 88 44.66 -4.01 5.98
CA SER A 88 44.62 -4.21 4.52
C SER A 88 43.65 -5.35 4.12
N MET A 89 43.64 -6.42 4.89
CA MET A 89 42.71 -7.56 4.69
C MET A 89 41.26 -7.14 4.96
N ALA A 90 41.01 -6.35 6.02
CA ALA A 90 39.68 -5.85 6.31
C ALA A 90 39.15 -4.94 5.20
N VAL A 91 39.96 -4.00 4.72
CA VAL A 91 39.60 -3.11 3.62
C VAL A 91 39.32 -3.90 2.34
N ASN A 92 40.15 -4.90 2.02
CA ASN A 92 39.98 -5.74 0.84
C ASN A 92 38.69 -6.57 0.91
N ALA A 93 38.39 -7.18 2.06
CA ALA A 93 37.16 -7.95 2.25
C ALA A 93 35.90 -7.07 2.06
N ILE A 94 35.87 -5.87 2.60
CA ILE A 94 34.76 -4.93 2.43
C ILE A 94 34.67 -4.45 0.98
N GLN A 95 35.77 -4.17 0.31
CA GLN A 95 35.79 -3.80 -1.11
C GLN A 95 35.27 -4.92 -2.03
N GLN A 96 35.48 -6.18 -1.65
CA GLN A 96 34.94 -7.34 -2.36
C GLN A 96 33.46 -7.59 -2.04
N GLY A 97 32.85 -6.81 -1.13
CA GLY A 97 31.42 -6.88 -0.83
C GLY A 97 31.06 -7.64 0.44
N ALA A 98 32.04 -7.96 1.32
CA ALA A 98 31.71 -8.47 2.64
C ALA A 98 30.89 -7.45 3.43
N TYR A 99 29.90 -7.93 4.18
CA TYR A 99 29.09 -7.10 5.05
C TYR A 99 29.91 -6.54 6.22
N ASP A 100 30.74 -7.38 6.82
CA ASP A 100 31.64 -7.00 7.91
C ASP A 100 32.77 -8.03 8.07
N LEU A 101 33.78 -7.69 8.86
CA LEU A 101 34.86 -8.57 9.27
C LEU A 101 35.02 -8.52 10.79
N LEU A 102 35.20 -9.71 11.42
CA LEU A 102 35.44 -9.88 12.84
C LEU A 102 36.83 -10.48 13.08
N GLU A 103 37.63 -9.84 13.91
CA GLU A 103 38.95 -10.37 14.32
C GLU A 103 38.83 -11.19 15.62
N LYS A 104 39.38 -12.42 15.61
CA LYS A 104 39.49 -13.24 16.81
C LYS A 104 40.65 -12.74 17.70
N PRO A 105 40.46 -12.54 19.03
CA PRO A 105 39.27 -12.85 19.82
C PRO A 105 38.26 -11.69 19.83
N PHE A 106 36.99 -12.02 19.67
CA PHE A 106 35.86 -11.06 19.72
C PHE A 106 34.94 -11.32 20.91
N SER A 107 34.21 -10.33 21.37
CA SER A 107 33.19 -10.49 22.40
C SER A 107 31.88 -11.06 21.83
N ASN A 108 31.20 -11.89 22.61
CA ASN A 108 29.90 -12.46 22.22
C ASN A 108 28.88 -11.37 21.95
N VAL A 109 28.92 -10.26 22.70
CA VAL A 109 28.01 -9.11 22.50
C VAL A 109 28.21 -8.46 21.13
N LEU A 110 29.46 -8.26 20.72
CA LEU A 110 29.79 -7.69 19.41
C LEU A 110 29.37 -8.60 18.27
N LEU A 111 29.59 -9.92 18.41
CA LEU A 111 29.16 -10.91 17.42
C LEU A 111 27.64 -10.88 17.21
N VAL A 112 26.87 -10.95 18.30
CA VAL A 112 25.41 -10.95 18.26
C VAL A 112 24.85 -9.64 17.69
N ASP A 113 25.41 -8.49 18.05
CA ASP A 113 25.01 -7.18 17.51
C ASP A 113 25.21 -7.10 15.99
N LYS A 114 26.38 -7.50 15.49
CA LYS A 114 26.68 -7.51 14.04
C LYS A 114 25.76 -8.47 13.27
N ILE A 115 25.50 -9.65 13.80
CA ILE A 115 24.60 -10.64 13.20
C ILE A 115 23.17 -10.10 13.14
N ASN A 116 22.66 -9.52 14.21
CA ASN A 116 21.31 -8.95 14.24
C ASN A 116 21.14 -7.82 13.20
N ARG A 117 22.14 -6.96 13.06
CA ARG A 117 22.13 -5.92 12.03
C ARG A 117 22.12 -6.51 10.62
N ALA A 118 22.92 -7.54 10.37
CA ALA A 118 22.99 -8.23 9.09
C ALA A 118 21.66 -8.95 8.77
N LEU A 119 21.05 -9.64 9.74
CA LEU A 119 19.74 -10.29 9.59
C LEU A 119 18.63 -9.27 9.27
N ASN A 120 18.60 -8.14 9.97
CA ASN A 120 17.64 -7.07 9.71
C ASN A 120 17.83 -6.49 8.29
N GLN A 121 19.07 -6.26 7.86
CA GLN A 121 19.35 -5.81 6.49
C GLN A 121 18.92 -6.86 5.45
N ARG A 122 19.17 -8.15 5.72
CA ARG A 122 18.72 -9.24 4.83
C ARG A 122 17.21 -9.27 4.68
N GLN A 123 16.49 -9.20 5.79
CA GLN A 123 15.03 -9.17 5.79
C GLN A 123 14.49 -8.00 4.97
N LEU A 124 15.00 -6.80 5.20
CA LEU A 124 14.61 -5.60 4.43
C LEU A 124 14.93 -5.74 2.94
N SER A 125 16.08 -6.34 2.61
CA SER A 125 16.49 -6.59 1.22
C SER A 125 15.56 -7.58 0.52
N LEU A 126 15.16 -8.66 1.19
CA LEU A 126 14.20 -9.64 0.65
C LEU A 126 12.81 -9.04 0.48
N GLU A 127 12.33 -8.27 1.46
CA GLU A 127 11.05 -7.56 1.38
C GLU A 127 11.05 -6.57 0.21
N ASN A 128 12.14 -5.81 0.03
CA ASN A 128 12.29 -4.88 -1.08
C ASN A 128 12.38 -5.59 -2.45
N SER A 129 13.03 -6.76 -2.50
CA SER A 129 13.09 -7.56 -3.74
C SER A 129 11.74 -8.13 -4.11
N LEU A 130 10.98 -8.65 -3.15
CA LEU A 130 9.61 -9.10 -3.36
C LEU A 130 8.70 -7.96 -3.83
N LEU A 131 8.82 -6.78 -3.23
CA LEU A 131 8.08 -5.59 -3.65
C LEU A 131 8.48 -5.13 -5.07
N LYS A 132 9.77 -5.21 -5.43
CA LYS A 132 10.25 -4.89 -6.78
C LYS A 132 9.80 -5.92 -7.82
N GLU A 133 9.81 -7.20 -7.49
CA GLU A 133 9.25 -8.26 -8.33
C GLU A 133 7.74 -8.10 -8.50
N GLU A 134 7.05 -7.69 -7.45
CA GLU A 134 5.63 -7.31 -7.49
C GLU A 134 5.39 -6.12 -8.42
N LEU A 135 6.26 -5.12 -8.42
CA LEU A 135 6.18 -3.96 -9.33
C LEU A 135 6.53 -4.32 -10.78
N ALA A 136 7.59 -5.07 -11.00
CA ALA A 136 8.01 -5.51 -12.34
C ALA A 136 7.01 -6.47 -13.01
N SER A 137 6.24 -7.23 -12.21
CA SER A 137 5.14 -8.06 -12.70
C SER A 137 3.87 -7.27 -13.00
N GLN A 138 3.80 -5.96 -12.67
CA GLN A 138 2.70 -5.08 -13.04
C GLN A 138 2.56 -4.89 -14.56
N ASP A 139 3.61 -5.12 -15.33
CA ASP A 139 3.53 -5.10 -16.81
C ASP A 139 2.89 -6.38 -17.41
N ARG A 140 2.61 -7.41 -16.60
CA ARG A 140 2.09 -8.71 -17.09
C ARG A 140 0.97 -9.36 -16.29
N ILE A 141 0.64 -8.89 -15.08
CA ILE A 141 -0.41 -9.49 -14.25
C ILE A 141 -1.14 -8.35 -13.53
N GLY A 142 -2.39 -8.18 -13.84
CA GLY A 142 -3.31 -7.13 -13.42
C GLY A 142 -3.33 -6.68 -11.96
N PRO A 143 -4.24 -5.78 -11.59
CA PRO A 143 -4.23 -5.07 -10.31
C PRO A 143 -4.24 -6.03 -9.11
N ARG A 144 -3.21 -5.98 -8.28
CA ARG A 144 -3.07 -6.88 -7.12
C ARG A 144 -3.73 -6.33 -5.88
N ILE A 145 -4.54 -7.16 -5.23
CA ILE A 145 -5.11 -6.87 -3.92
C ILE A 145 -4.06 -7.20 -2.86
N ILE A 146 -3.43 -6.17 -2.30
CA ILE A 146 -2.36 -6.29 -1.29
C ILE A 146 -2.99 -6.40 0.11
N GLY A 147 -2.46 -7.31 0.94
CA GLY A 147 -2.87 -7.51 2.34
C GLY A 147 -2.56 -8.91 2.84
N LYS A 148 -2.26 -9.02 4.14
CA LYS A 148 -1.96 -10.29 4.83
C LYS A 148 -3.06 -10.69 5.84
N THR A 149 -4.00 -9.79 6.12
CA THR A 149 -5.10 -10.07 7.05
C THR A 149 -5.99 -11.22 6.58
N PRO A 150 -6.62 -11.96 7.50
CA PRO A 150 -7.52 -13.07 7.15
C PRO A 150 -8.65 -12.66 6.22
N ALA A 151 -9.21 -11.45 6.42
CA ALA A 151 -10.27 -10.89 5.58
C ALA A 151 -9.82 -10.73 4.11
N ILE A 152 -8.63 -10.17 3.87
CA ILE A 152 -8.07 -9.99 2.53
C ILE A 152 -7.67 -11.33 1.89
N LYS A 153 -7.15 -12.26 2.68
CA LYS A 153 -6.89 -13.63 2.17
C LYS A 153 -8.16 -14.32 1.73
N LYS A 154 -9.23 -14.25 2.52
CA LYS A 154 -10.56 -14.78 2.19
C LYS A 154 -11.13 -14.11 0.94
N LEU A 155 -11.05 -12.79 0.84
CA LEU A 155 -11.48 -12.03 -0.34
C LEU A 155 -10.77 -12.51 -1.62
N ARG A 156 -9.44 -12.64 -1.61
CA ARG A 156 -8.68 -13.16 -2.75
C ARG A 156 -9.07 -14.59 -3.13
N GLN A 157 -9.36 -15.44 -2.15
CA GLN A 157 -9.81 -16.80 -2.39
C GLN A 157 -11.18 -16.80 -3.06
N LEU A 158 -12.14 -16.00 -2.58
CA LEU A 158 -13.46 -15.84 -3.18
C LEU A 158 -13.37 -15.31 -4.61
N ILE A 159 -12.54 -14.29 -4.85
CA ILE A 159 -12.32 -13.74 -6.20
C ILE A 159 -11.88 -14.87 -7.16
N ARG A 160 -10.90 -15.70 -6.77
CA ARG A 160 -10.42 -16.81 -7.61
C ARG A 160 -11.52 -17.85 -7.87
N GLN A 161 -12.36 -18.14 -6.88
CA GLN A 161 -13.45 -19.13 -7.02
C GLN A 161 -14.54 -18.67 -7.98
N ILE A 162 -14.86 -17.35 -7.96
CA ILE A 162 -15.97 -16.81 -8.76
C ILE A 162 -15.52 -16.16 -10.08
N ALA A 163 -14.21 -15.98 -10.28
CA ALA A 163 -13.69 -15.30 -11.46
C ALA A 163 -14.17 -15.91 -12.76
N ASP A 164 -14.13 -17.23 -12.90
CA ASP A 164 -14.52 -17.97 -14.10
C ASP A 164 -16.03 -18.17 -14.26
N THR A 165 -16.82 -17.74 -13.28
CA THR A 165 -18.28 -17.84 -13.37
C THR A 165 -18.86 -16.67 -14.17
N SER A 166 -20.04 -16.86 -14.78
CA SER A 166 -20.81 -15.78 -15.41
C SER A 166 -21.69 -15.00 -14.44
N ALA A 167 -21.62 -15.30 -13.14
CA ALA A 167 -22.45 -14.67 -12.13
C ALA A 167 -22.15 -13.18 -12.01
N ASP A 168 -23.22 -12.38 -11.91
CA ASP A 168 -23.12 -10.97 -11.56
C ASP A 168 -22.67 -10.83 -10.09
N VAL A 169 -21.88 -9.80 -9.78
CA VAL A 169 -21.27 -9.63 -8.45
C VAL A 169 -21.56 -8.23 -7.92
N LEU A 170 -22.03 -8.16 -6.68
CA LEU A 170 -22.18 -6.93 -5.93
C LEU A 170 -20.97 -6.76 -4.99
N ILE A 171 -20.25 -5.64 -5.12
CA ILE A 171 -19.06 -5.30 -4.34
C ILE A 171 -19.44 -4.19 -3.37
N MET A 172 -19.48 -4.50 -2.07
CA MET A 172 -19.83 -3.56 -1.02
C MET A 172 -18.58 -3.10 -0.25
N GLY A 173 -18.51 -1.82 0.07
CA GLY A 173 -17.43 -1.27 0.89
C GLY A 173 -17.37 0.25 0.85
N GLU A 174 -16.81 0.85 1.88
CA GLU A 174 -16.66 2.29 2.00
C GLU A 174 -15.89 2.91 0.81
N THR A 175 -16.02 4.24 0.69
CA THR A 175 -15.24 4.99 -0.32
C THR A 175 -13.73 4.79 -0.11
N GLY A 176 -13.00 4.53 -1.19
CA GLY A 176 -11.54 4.36 -1.13
C GLY A 176 -11.04 2.99 -0.66
N THR A 177 -11.90 2.00 -0.41
CA THR A 177 -11.50 0.63 -0.01
C THR A 177 -10.88 -0.20 -1.13
N GLY A 178 -11.07 0.20 -2.41
CA GLY A 178 -10.52 -0.50 -3.57
C GLY A 178 -11.54 -1.35 -4.34
N LYS A 179 -12.83 -1.00 -4.35
CA LYS A 179 -13.89 -1.74 -5.08
C LYS A 179 -13.58 -1.91 -6.57
N GLU A 180 -13.10 -0.87 -7.25
CA GLU A 180 -12.71 -0.97 -8.67
C GLU A 180 -11.54 -1.95 -8.87
N LEU A 181 -10.56 -1.97 -7.95
CA LEU A 181 -9.44 -2.91 -7.99
C LEU A 181 -9.93 -4.36 -7.91
N VAL A 182 -10.94 -4.63 -7.07
CA VAL A 182 -11.58 -5.95 -6.96
C VAL A 182 -12.30 -6.30 -8.25
N ALA A 183 -13.05 -5.36 -8.84
CA ALA A 183 -13.75 -5.58 -10.11
C ALA A 183 -12.77 -5.89 -11.26
N ARG A 184 -11.66 -5.15 -11.36
CA ARG A 184 -10.61 -5.43 -12.34
C ARG A 184 -9.97 -6.80 -12.10
N SER A 185 -9.68 -7.14 -10.84
CA SER A 185 -9.11 -8.43 -10.48
C SER A 185 -10.05 -9.61 -10.85
N LEU A 186 -11.38 -9.45 -10.67
CA LEU A 186 -12.38 -10.43 -11.14
C LEU A 186 -12.35 -10.61 -12.66
N HIS A 187 -12.25 -9.51 -13.40
CA HIS A 187 -12.19 -9.57 -14.87
C HIS A 187 -10.91 -10.25 -15.35
N GLU A 188 -9.77 -9.87 -14.84
CA GLU A 188 -8.45 -10.38 -15.27
C GLU A 188 -8.21 -11.85 -14.95
N HIS A 189 -8.85 -12.37 -13.88
CA HIS A 189 -8.81 -13.78 -13.54
C HIS A 189 -9.95 -14.58 -14.20
N SER A 190 -10.76 -13.97 -15.08
CA SER A 190 -11.87 -14.61 -15.76
C SER A 190 -11.52 -15.07 -17.18
N LYS A 191 -12.37 -15.91 -17.76
CA LYS A 191 -12.31 -16.27 -19.19
C LYS A 191 -12.52 -15.09 -20.13
N ARG A 192 -13.02 -13.95 -19.62
CA ARG A 192 -13.28 -12.70 -20.36
C ARG A 192 -12.13 -11.69 -20.31
N ARG A 193 -10.96 -12.05 -19.73
CA ARG A 193 -9.83 -11.16 -19.50
C ARG A 193 -9.29 -10.47 -20.76
N ASP A 194 -9.39 -11.14 -21.91
CA ASP A 194 -8.91 -10.64 -23.19
C ASP A 194 -9.94 -9.73 -23.90
N ASN A 195 -11.15 -9.58 -23.32
CA ASN A 195 -12.23 -8.74 -23.81
C ASN A 195 -12.31 -7.41 -23.04
N HIS A 196 -13.26 -6.55 -23.42
CA HIS A 196 -13.40 -5.23 -22.83
C HIS A 196 -13.79 -5.27 -21.34
N PHE A 197 -13.07 -4.51 -20.51
CA PHE A 197 -13.51 -4.10 -19.19
C PHE A 197 -14.00 -2.65 -19.26
N VAL A 198 -15.30 -2.44 -19.15
CA VAL A 198 -15.94 -1.13 -19.26
C VAL A 198 -16.39 -0.68 -17.89
N ALA A 199 -15.79 0.38 -17.35
CA ALA A 199 -16.15 0.96 -16.06
C ALA A 199 -16.96 2.23 -16.23
N ILE A 200 -18.01 2.37 -15.43
CA ILE A 200 -18.87 3.56 -15.37
C ILE A 200 -19.08 3.91 -13.90
N ASN A 201 -18.83 5.16 -13.54
CA ASN A 201 -19.26 5.72 -12.26
C ASN A 201 -20.63 6.38 -12.46
N CYS A 202 -21.67 5.79 -11.83
CA CYS A 202 -23.06 6.25 -11.97
C CYS A 202 -23.31 7.59 -11.27
N GLY A 203 -22.50 7.95 -10.29
CA GLY A 203 -22.57 9.24 -9.60
C GLY A 203 -21.87 10.38 -10.33
N ALA A 204 -20.91 10.10 -11.21
CA ALA A 204 -20.15 11.12 -11.93
C ALA A 204 -20.85 11.63 -13.19
N ILE A 205 -21.87 10.93 -13.69
CA ILE A 205 -22.60 11.28 -14.92
C ILE A 205 -23.92 11.98 -14.55
N GLN A 206 -24.25 13.05 -15.26
CA GLN A 206 -25.55 13.70 -15.09
C GLN A 206 -26.72 12.72 -15.32
N LYS A 207 -27.71 12.74 -14.43
CA LYS A 207 -28.81 11.76 -14.43
C LYS A 207 -29.55 11.67 -15.78
N GLN A 208 -29.68 12.79 -16.50
CA GLN A 208 -30.33 12.83 -17.84
C GLN A 208 -29.49 12.13 -18.92
N LEU A 209 -28.16 12.14 -18.79
CA LEU A 209 -27.24 11.57 -19.77
C LEU A 209 -26.93 10.08 -19.50
N LEU A 210 -27.14 9.61 -18.28
CA LEU A 210 -26.77 8.26 -17.87
C LEU A 210 -27.47 7.18 -18.71
N ASN A 211 -28.76 7.37 -19.03
CA ASN A 211 -29.49 6.45 -19.89
C ASN A 211 -28.87 6.36 -21.29
N SER A 212 -28.55 7.50 -21.89
CA SER A 212 -27.91 7.57 -23.21
C SER A 212 -26.49 6.96 -23.21
N GLU A 213 -25.74 7.17 -22.13
CA GLU A 213 -24.41 6.55 -21.98
C GLU A 213 -24.49 5.02 -21.84
N LEU A 214 -25.41 4.54 -20.99
CA LEU A 214 -25.55 3.11 -20.72
C LEU A 214 -26.15 2.36 -21.92
N PHE A 215 -27.29 2.82 -22.44
CA PHE A 215 -28.10 2.09 -23.39
C PHE A 215 -27.85 2.51 -24.85
N GLY A 216 -27.23 3.68 -25.08
CA GLY A 216 -27.08 4.26 -26.42
C GLY A 216 -28.39 4.86 -26.93
N HIS A 217 -28.36 5.51 -28.10
CA HIS A 217 -29.52 6.09 -28.74
C HIS A 217 -29.41 6.07 -30.26
N GLU A 218 -30.55 6.01 -30.94
CA GLU A 218 -30.66 6.26 -32.38
C GLU A 218 -30.78 7.74 -32.64
N ALA A 219 -30.46 8.17 -33.86
CA ALA A 219 -30.62 9.57 -34.25
C ALA A 219 -32.11 9.99 -34.12
N GLY A 220 -32.37 11.17 -33.52
CA GLY A 220 -33.71 11.66 -33.27
C GLY A 220 -34.42 11.12 -32.03
N ALA A 221 -33.76 10.32 -31.18
CA ALA A 221 -34.38 9.79 -29.97
C ALA A 221 -34.77 10.88 -28.94
N PHE A 222 -34.10 12.02 -28.95
CA PHE A 222 -34.37 13.20 -28.14
C PHE A 222 -33.81 14.45 -28.86
N THR A 223 -34.15 15.65 -28.38
CA THR A 223 -33.87 16.95 -29.04
C THR A 223 -32.41 17.15 -29.48
N ASP A 224 -31.45 16.62 -28.71
CA ASP A 224 -30.00 16.73 -28.97
C ASP A 224 -29.38 15.46 -29.60
N ALA A 225 -30.17 14.46 -29.90
CA ALA A 225 -29.68 13.18 -30.49
C ALA A 225 -29.47 13.33 -32.02
N LYS A 226 -28.48 14.14 -32.42
CA LYS A 226 -28.16 14.39 -33.84
C LYS A 226 -27.60 13.18 -34.59
N GLN A 227 -26.92 12.30 -33.88
CA GLN A 227 -26.27 11.10 -34.42
C GLN A 227 -26.55 9.89 -33.52
N LYS A 228 -26.51 8.70 -34.11
CA LYS A 228 -26.56 7.45 -33.39
C LYS A 228 -25.36 7.29 -32.47
N ARG A 229 -25.58 6.79 -31.24
CA ARG A 229 -24.53 6.50 -30.28
C ARG A 229 -24.64 5.07 -29.74
N ILE A 230 -23.50 4.34 -29.72
CA ILE A 230 -23.41 3.02 -29.11
C ILE A 230 -23.30 3.19 -27.59
N GLY A 231 -24.14 2.46 -26.84
CA GLY A 231 -24.11 2.47 -25.39
C GLY A 231 -23.02 1.59 -24.79
N LYS A 232 -22.73 1.82 -23.50
CA LYS A 232 -21.69 1.07 -22.79
C LYS A 232 -22.03 -0.41 -22.63
N PHE A 233 -23.30 -0.78 -22.52
CA PHE A 233 -23.72 -2.18 -22.52
C PHE A 233 -23.34 -2.88 -23.81
N GLU A 234 -23.64 -2.27 -24.95
CA GLU A 234 -23.30 -2.80 -26.26
C GLU A 234 -21.78 -2.87 -26.47
N TYR A 235 -21.05 -1.81 -26.03
CA TYR A 235 -19.59 -1.77 -26.11
C TYR A 235 -18.90 -2.83 -25.23
N ALA A 236 -19.51 -3.19 -24.08
CA ALA A 236 -19.01 -4.22 -23.19
C ALA A 236 -19.35 -5.67 -23.62
N ASN A 237 -20.03 -5.84 -24.76
CA ASN A 237 -20.47 -7.16 -25.20
C ASN A 237 -19.28 -8.12 -25.38
N GLY A 238 -19.41 -9.36 -24.92
CA GLY A 238 -18.34 -10.35 -24.81
C GLY A 238 -17.45 -10.18 -23.55
N GLY A 239 -17.49 -9.01 -22.89
CA GLY A 239 -16.61 -8.61 -21.80
C GLY A 239 -17.30 -8.46 -20.43
N THR A 240 -16.87 -7.45 -19.69
CA THR A 240 -17.35 -7.13 -18.33
C THR A 240 -17.72 -5.66 -18.23
N LEU A 241 -18.90 -5.37 -17.70
CA LEU A 241 -19.35 -4.03 -17.35
C LEU A 241 -19.27 -3.84 -15.84
N PHE A 242 -18.59 -2.80 -15.40
CA PHE A 242 -18.48 -2.41 -14.00
C PHE A 242 -19.26 -1.12 -13.75
N LEU A 243 -20.25 -1.18 -12.86
CA LEU A 243 -21.10 -0.06 -12.43
C LEU A 243 -20.67 0.38 -11.02
N ASP A 244 -19.93 1.48 -10.93
CA ASP A 244 -19.53 2.03 -9.62
C ASP A 244 -20.57 3.03 -9.13
N GLU A 245 -20.71 3.13 -7.80
CA GLU A 245 -21.69 3.99 -7.10
C GLU A 245 -23.12 3.77 -7.63
N ILE A 246 -23.53 2.50 -7.70
CA ILE A 246 -24.85 2.13 -8.27
C ILE A 246 -26.01 2.73 -7.48
N GLU A 247 -25.85 3.01 -6.21
CA GLU A 247 -26.81 3.71 -5.36
C GLU A 247 -27.14 5.12 -5.83
N SER A 248 -26.27 5.74 -6.60
CA SER A 248 -26.47 7.10 -7.15
C SER A 248 -27.38 7.12 -8.39
N MET A 249 -27.74 5.92 -8.91
CA MET A 249 -28.56 5.78 -10.10
C MET A 249 -30.02 6.18 -9.83
N ALA A 250 -30.58 7.04 -10.67
CA ALA A 250 -31.98 7.45 -10.57
C ALA A 250 -32.94 6.25 -10.75
N MET A 251 -34.07 6.25 -10.06
CA MET A 251 -35.11 5.17 -10.15
C MET A 251 -35.55 4.92 -11.59
N THR A 252 -35.64 5.97 -12.39
CA THR A 252 -35.99 5.86 -13.82
C THR A 252 -34.96 5.09 -14.67
N THR A 253 -33.68 5.07 -14.25
CA THR A 253 -32.60 4.33 -14.91
C THR A 253 -32.49 2.91 -14.38
N GLN A 254 -32.90 2.65 -13.13
CA GLN A 254 -32.89 1.31 -12.54
C GLN A 254 -33.85 0.35 -13.25
N ILE A 255 -34.98 0.85 -13.79
CA ILE A 255 -35.98 0.04 -14.51
C ILE A 255 -35.39 -0.60 -15.78
N PRO A 256 -34.83 0.17 -16.75
CA PRO A 256 -34.22 -0.45 -17.93
C PRO A 256 -32.99 -1.28 -17.59
N LEU A 257 -32.22 -0.92 -16.54
CA LEU A 257 -31.12 -1.76 -16.06
C LEU A 257 -31.61 -3.15 -15.64
N LEU A 258 -32.67 -3.21 -14.85
CA LEU A 258 -33.26 -4.48 -14.42
C LEU A 258 -33.65 -5.36 -15.63
N ARG A 259 -34.30 -4.76 -16.64
CA ARG A 259 -34.66 -5.49 -17.88
C ARG A 259 -33.42 -6.06 -18.57
N VAL A 260 -32.38 -5.27 -18.77
CA VAL A 260 -31.12 -5.76 -19.39
C VAL A 260 -30.53 -6.94 -18.62
N LEU A 261 -30.51 -6.85 -17.27
CA LEU A 261 -29.99 -7.95 -16.44
C LEU A 261 -30.82 -9.22 -16.50
N GLN A 262 -32.16 -9.10 -16.68
CA GLN A 262 -33.08 -10.24 -16.77
C GLN A 262 -33.09 -10.88 -18.16
N GLU A 263 -33.22 -10.04 -19.19
CA GLU A 263 -33.45 -10.50 -20.58
C GLU A 263 -32.13 -10.73 -21.34
N ARG A 264 -31.01 -10.25 -20.81
CA ARG A 264 -29.68 -10.26 -21.47
C ARG A 264 -29.76 -9.69 -22.90
N SER A 265 -30.57 -8.66 -23.04
CA SER A 265 -30.73 -7.89 -24.28
C SER A 265 -30.89 -6.42 -23.97
N ILE A 266 -30.59 -5.57 -24.94
CA ILE A 266 -30.69 -4.11 -24.84
C ILE A 266 -31.46 -3.53 -26.00
N GLU A 267 -32.28 -2.53 -25.76
CA GLU A 267 -32.87 -1.64 -26.77
C GLU A 267 -32.25 -0.24 -26.63
N ARG A 268 -31.81 0.35 -27.75
CA ARG A 268 -31.32 1.74 -27.74
C ARG A 268 -32.50 2.68 -27.57
N LEU A 269 -32.25 3.83 -26.93
CA LEU A 269 -33.25 4.88 -26.82
C LEU A 269 -33.73 5.29 -28.22
N GLY A 270 -35.06 5.32 -28.42
CA GLY A 270 -35.68 5.61 -29.71
C GLY A 270 -35.71 4.42 -30.68
N SER A 271 -35.44 3.20 -30.23
CA SER A 271 -35.51 1.98 -31.05
C SER A 271 -36.18 0.86 -30.27
N ASN A 272 -36.96 0.04 -30.96
CA ASN A 272 -37.57 -1.20 -30.41
C ASN A 272 -36.78 -2.45 -30.83
N LYS A 273 -35.58 -2.30 -31.40
CA LYS A 273 -34.75 -3.41 -31.80
C LYS A 273 -33.97 -3.96 -30.62
N ALA A 274 -34.32 -5.16 -30.15
CA ALA A 274 -33.56 -5.88 -29.14
C ALA A 274 -32.23 -6.39 -29.71
N LEU A 275 -31.14 -6.10 -28.99
CA LEU A 275 -29.78 -6.53 -29.28
C LEU A 275 -29.33 -7.49 -28.17
N PRO A 276 -29.02 -8.77 -28.46
CA PRO A 276 -28.61 -9.72 -27.45
C PRO A 276 -27.24 -9.33 -26.87
N LEU A 277 -27.07 -9.55 -25.57
CA LEU A 277 -25.88 -9.24 -24.83
C LEU A 277 -25.28 -10.45 -24.11
N ASP A 278 -24.03 -10.73 -24.35
CA ASP A 278 -23.23 -11.65 -23.55
C ASP A 278 -22.23 -10.86 -22.68
N ILE A 279 -22.69 -10.37 -21.55
CA ILE A 279 -21.87 -9.57 -20.63
C ILE A 279 -21.89 -10.12 -19.21
N ARG A 280 -20.82 -9.89 -18.48
CA ARG A 280 -20.77 -10.01 -17.02
C ARG A 280 -20.93 -8.65 -16.39
N VAL A 281 -21.83 -8.52 -15.40
CA VAL A 281 -22.04 -7.25 -14.71
C VAL A 281 -21.47 -7.34 -13.29
N LEU A 282 -20.63 -6.36 -12.95
CA LEU A 282 -20.12 -6.13 -11.62
C LEU A 282 -20.65 -4.78 -11.15
N ALA A 283 -21.27 -4.73 -9.98
CA ALA A 283 -21.79 -3.50 -9.39
C ALA A 283 -21.07 -3.19 -8.07
N ALA A 284 -20.81 -1.92 -7.80
CA ALA A 284 -20.19 -1.50 -6.55
C ALA A 284 -21.04 -0.45 -5.85
N THR A 285 -21.09 -0.54 -4.52
CA THR A 285 -21.83 0.36 -3.65
C THR A 285 -21.07 0.66 -2.37
N LYS A 286 -21.33 1.82 -1.76
CA LYS A 286 -20.85 2.21 -0.42
C LYS A 286 -21.93 2.16 0.65
N VAL A 287 -23.19 1.94 0.25
CA VAL A 287 -24.34 1.87 1.15
C VAL A 287 -24.96 0.47 1.10
N ASP A 288 -25.70 0.11 2.14
CA ASP A 288 -26.52 -1.09 2.14
C ASP A 288 -27.74 -0.87 1.23
N LEU A 289 -27.72 -1.52 0.05
CA LEU A 289 -28.80 -1.41 -0.93
C LEU A 289 -30.14 -2.00 -0.44
N LYS A 290 -30.11 -2.94 0.52
CA LYS A 290 -31.33 -3.46 1.12
C LYS A 290 -32.04 -2.37 1.94
N THR A 291 -31.27 -1.68 2.79
CA THR A 291 -31.79 -0.54 3.56
C THR A 291 -32.23 0.60 2.64
N ALA A 292 -31.51 0.85 1.54
CA ALA A 292 -31.90 1.85 0.55
C ALA A 292 -33.22 1.47 -0.17
N ALA A 293 -33.45 0.18 -0.42
CA ALA A 293 -34.71 -0.31 -0.99
C ALA A 293 -35.89 -0.13 -0.02
N GLU A 294 -35.72 -0.37 1.26
CA GLU A 294 -36.74 -0.13 2.30
C GLU A 294 -37.14 1.35 2.37
N LYS A 295 -36.22 2.26 2.04
CA LYS A 295 -36.45 3.73 1.96
C LYS A 295 -36.98 4.20 0.61
N ASN A 296 -37.23 3.32 -0.35
CA ASN A 296 -37.59 3.64 -1.74
C ASN A 296 -36.55 4.48 -2.50
N GLU A 297 -35.28 4.44 -2.11
CA GLU A 297 -34.16 5.07 -2.79
C GLU A 297 -33.52 4.14 -3.85
N PHE A 298 -33.78 2.83 -3.72
CA PHE A 298 -33.35 1.80 -4.65
C PHE A 298 -34.48 0.78 -4.86
N ARG A 299 -34.52 0.12 -6.02
CA ARG A 299 -35.54 -0.89 -6.29
C ARG A 299 -35.17 -2.23 -5.65
N GLU A 300 -36.11 -2.84 -4.95
CA GLU A 300 -35.91 -4.13 -4.28
C GLU A 300 -35.65 -5.27 -5.29
N ASP A 301 -36.38 -5.28 -6.42
CA ASP A 301 -36.19 -6.25 -7.48
C ASP A 301 -34.81 -6.20 -8.15
N LEU A 302 -34.28 -4.99 -8.33
CA LEU A 302 -32.93 -4.79 -8.84
C LEU A 302 -31.87 -5.23 -7.83
N TYR A 303 -32.09 -4.96 -6.53
CA TYR A 303 -31.20 -5.44 -5.48
C TYR A 303 -31.06 -6.96 -5.53
N TYR A 304 -32.17 -7.70 -5.52
CA TYR A 304 -32.11 -9.17 -5.59
C TYR A 304 -31.49 -9.69 -6.87
N ARG A 305 -31.63 -8.99 -7.98
CA ARG A 305 -31.04 -9.38 -9.25
C ARG A 305 -29.52 -9.17 -9.31
N LEU A 306 -29.01 -8.14 -8.63
CA LEU A 306 -27.57 -7.83 -8.52
C LEU A 306 -26.89 -8.66 -7.45
N ASN A 307 -27.57 -8.97 -6.36
CA ASN A 307 -27.03 -9.66 -5.19
C ASN A 307 -27.01 -11.19 -5.36
N VAL A 308 -26.45 -11.68 -6.46
CA VAL A 308 -26.22 -13.11 -6.69
C VAL A 308 -25.00 -13.58 -5.90
N VAL A 309 -23.91 -12.80 -5.96
CA VAL A 309 -22.71 -12.99 -5.15
C VAL A 309 -22.31 -11.64 -4.57
N MET A 310 -22.18 -11.56 -3.24
CA MET A 310 -21.74 -10.36 -2.56
C MET A 310 -20.30 -10.50 -2.09
N LEU A 311 -19.47 -9.49 -2.39
CA LEU A 311 -18.11 -9.34 -1.89
C LEU A 311 -18.05 -8.10 -1.01
N GLU A 312 -17.71 -8.28 0.27
CA GLU A 312 -17.54 -7.19 1.21
C GLU A 312 -16.06 -6.83 1.37
N LEU A 313 -15.75 -5.55 1.19
CA LEU A 313 -14.42 -5.00 1.42
C LEU A 313 -14.37 -4.35 2.80
N PRO A 314 -13.56 -4.88 3.71
CA PRO A 314 -13.42 -4.27 5.03
C PRO A 314 -12.76 -2.88 4.90
N PRO A 315 -13.16 -1.89 5.70
CA PRO A 315 -12.47 -0.61 5.78
C PRO A 315 -11.05 -0.80 6.32
N LEU A 316 -10.19 0.17 6.06
CA LEU A 316 -8.76 0.05 6.36
C LEU A 316 -8.49 -0.07 7.88
N ARG A 317 -9.30 0.57 8.72
CA ARG A 317 -9.24 0.46 10.20
C ARG A 317 -9.45 -0.96 10.72
N ASP A 318 -10.25 -1.79 10.03
CA ASP A 318 -10.52 -3.19 10.42
C ASP A 318 -9.42 -4.17 9.92
N ARG A 319 -8.43 -3.66 9.18
CA ARG A 319 -7.25 -4.40 8.70
C ARG A 319 -5.95 -3.65 9.01
N SER A 320 -5.82 -3.18 10.24
CA SER A 320 -4.69 -2.37 10.71
C SER A 320 -3.31 -3.03 10.46
N ALA A 321 -3.23 -4.36 10.52
CA ALA A 321 -2.01 -5.10 10.20
C ALA A 321 -1.54 -4.95 8.73
N ASP A 322 -2.41 -4.51 7.82
CA ASP A 322 -2.04 -4.26 6.42
C ASP A 322 -1.59 -2.82 6.17
N ILE A 323 -1.86 -1.86 7.10
CA ILE A 323 -1.63 -0.42 6.91
C ILE A 323 -0.18 -0.11 6.60
N THR A 324 0.74 -0.58 7.45
CA THR A 324 2.19 -0.29 7.28
C THR A 324 2.73 -0.84 5.97
N MET A 325 2.33 -2.07 5.61
CA MET A 325 2.75 -2.71 4.36
C MET A 325 2.19 -1.97 3.14
N LEU A 326 0.92 -1.58 3.17
CA LEU A 326 0.29 -0.79 2.10
C LEU A 326 0.95 0.59 1.96
N PHE A 327 1.24 1.25 3.07
CA PHE A 327 1.92 2.54 3.07
C PHE A 327 3.31 2.44 2.43
N GLN A 328 4.12 1.46 2.86
CA GLN A 328 5.44 1.20 2.28
C GLN A 328 5.36 0.90 0.78
N HIS A 329 4.38 0.11 0.35
CA HIS A 329 4.13 -0.14 -1.06
C HIS A 329 3.85 1.15 -1.84
N PHE A 330 2.98 2.03 -1.33
CA PHE A 330 2.67 3.29 -2.01
C PHE A 330 3.84 4.28 -1.99
N VAL A 331 4.63 4.32 -0.90
CA VAL A 331 5.88 5.10 -0.85
C VAL A 331 6.86 4.62 -1.92
N LEU A 332 7.04 3.30 -2.05
CA LEU A 332 7.91 2.71 -3.07
C LEU A 332 7.45 3.07 -4.49
N VAL A 333 6.15 2.95 -4.77
CA VAL A 333 5.56 3.33 -6.08
C VAL A 333 5.75 4.82 -6.36
N ALA A 334 5.51 5.68 -5.36
CA ALA A 334 5.68 7.12 -5.50
C ALA A 334 7.16 7.50 -5.73
N ALA A 335 8.09 6.93 -4.95
CA ALA A 335 9.52 7.16 -5.08
C ALA A 335 10.06 6.71 -6.46
N ALA A 336 9.62 5.53 -6.94
CA ALA A 336 9.98 5.04 -8.27
C ALA A 336 9.51 5.98 -9.40
N ARG A 337 8.28 6.52 -9.27
CA ARG A 337 7.70 7.44 -10.27
C ARG A 337 8.40 8.80 -10.29
N THR A 338 8.79 9.31 -9.12
CA THR A 338 9.44 10.63 -8.98
C THR A 338 10.96 10.56 -9.07
N LYS A 339 11.55 9.36 -9.16
CA LYS A 339 13.00 9.10 -9.08
C LYS A 339 13.62 9.67 -7.80
N ALA A 340 12.83 9.77 -6.73
CA ALA A 340 13.29 10.22 -5.42
C ALA A 340 13.87 9.05 -4.62
N GLU A 341 14.74 9.34 -3.67
CA GLU A 341 15.17 8.36 -2.69
C GLU A 341 13.99 7.94 -1.81
N MET A 342 13.96 6.66 -1.44
CA MET A 342 12.89 6.13 -0.58
C MET A 342 13.13 6.59 0.87
N PRO A 343 12.27 7.45 1.44
CA PRO A 343 12.45 7.91 2.81
C PRO A 343 12.22 6.76 3.81
N ALA A 344 13.06 6.71 4.85
CA ALA A 344 12.95 5.71 5.90
C ALA A 344 11.74 5.96 6.79
N LEU A 345 10.98 4.91 7.08
CA LEU A 345 9.85 4.96 8.00
C LEU A 345 10.35 4.76 9.44
N ASN A 346 10.19 5.77 10.31
CA ASN A 346 10.57 5.67 11.72
C ASN A 346 9.42 5.12 12.59
N ALA A 347 9.73 4.72 13.82
CA ALA A 347 8.75 4.13 14.75
C ALA A 347 7.58 5.09 15.06
N LYS A 348 7.82 6.41 15.16
CA LYS A 348 6.78 7.42 15.38
C LYS A 348 5.81 7.47 14.20
N SER A 349 6.33 7.40 12.98
CA SER A 349 5.54 7.35 11.75
C SER A 349 4.64 6.12 11.70
N VAL A 350 5.17 4.93 12.05
CA VAL A 350 4.37 3.70 12.12
C VAL A 350 3.25 3.82 13.16
N GLN A 351 3.54 4.37 14.34
CA GLN A 351 2.53 4.58 15.37
C GLN A 351 1.42 5.55 14.91
N ALA A 352 1.79 6.62 14.19
CA ALA A 352 0.84 7.57 13.64
C ALA A 352 -0.10 6.90 12.61
N LEU A 353 0.46 6.07 11.71
CA LEU A 353 -0.32 5.31 10.73
C LEU A 353 -1.33 4.37 11.38
N LEU A 354 -0.94 3.69 12.46
CA LEU A 354 -1.80 2.72 13.16
C LEU A 354 -2.87 3.39 14.04
N LYS A 355 -2.66 4.63 14.48
CA LYS A 355 -3.60 5.37 15.33
C LYS A 355 -4.70 6.08 14.53
N HIS A 356 -4.49 6.31 13.24
CA HIS A 356 -5.43 7.03 12.38
C HIS A 356 -6.57 6.13 11.91
N ASP A 357 -7.82 6.66 11.85
CA ASP A 357 -9.03 5.90 11.51
C ASP A 357 -9.25 5.69 10.00
N TRP A 358 -8.50 6.39 9.17
CA TRP A 358 -8.52 6.27 7.70
C TRP A 358 -9.91 6.40 7.08
N PRO A 359 -10.64 7.52 7.27
CA PRO A 359 -11.97 7.71 6.69
C PRO A 359 -11.98 7.62 5.15
N GLY A 360 -10.91 8.01 4.49
CA GLY A 360 -10.72 7.85 3.05
C GLY A 360 -10.06 6.53 2.64
N ASN A 361 -9.87 5.59 3.58
CA ASN A 361 -9.34 4.25 3.37
C ASN A 361 -8.01 4.23 2.57
N ILE A 362 -7.86 3.31 1.61
CA ILE A 362 -6.64 3.17 0.79
C ILE A 362 -6.38 4.42 -0.06
N ARG A 363 -7.42 5.13 -0.51
CA ARG A 363 -7.25 6.36 -1.30
C ARG A 363 -6.54 7.43 -0.48
N GLU A 364 -6.92 7.60 0.77
CA GLU A 364 -6.28 8.54 1.70
C GLU A 364 -4.84 8.08 2.02
N LEU A 365 -4.65 6.81 2.35
CA LEU A 365 -3.34 6.23 2.65
C LEU A 365 -2.35 6.44 1.48
N ARG A 366 -2.79 6.22 0.26
CA ARG A 366 -2.01 6.46 -0.95
C ARG A 366 -1.64 7.93 -1.12
N ASN A 367 -2.59 8.84 -0.92
CA ASN A 367 -2.34 10.28 -1.02
C ASN A 367 -1.31 10.75 0.02
N ILE A 368 -1.40 10.23 1.26
CA ILE A 368 -0.41 10.54 2.31
C ILE A 368 0.96 9.96 1.95
N ALA A 369 1.02 8.75 1.39
CA ALA A 369 2.29 8.15 0.94
C ALA A 369 2.93 8.95 -0.21
N GLU A 370 2.15 9.44 -1.17
CA GLU A 370 2.64 10.32 -2.23
C GLU A 370 3.17 11.64 -1.67
N ARG A 371 2.45 12.26 -0.72
CA ARG A 371 2.92 13.48 -0.03
C ARG A 371 4.19 13.21 0.79
N TYR A 372 4.29 12.06 1.45
CA TYR A 372 5.45 11.67 2.24
C TYR A 372 6.73 11.63 1.40
N VAL A 373 6.63 11.18 0.15
CA VAL A 373 7.76 11.19 -0.80
C VAL A 373 8.04 12.60 -1.34
N LEU A 374 6.99 13.37 -1.69
CA LEU A 374 7.16 14.66 -2.36
C LEU A 374 7.52 15.80 -1.42
N LEU A 375 6.97 15.79 -0.20
CA LEU A 375 7.03 16.90 0.75
C LEU A 375 7.66 16.49 2.10
N GLY A 376 8.16 15.26 2.22
CA GLY A 376 8.66 14.71 3.48
C GLY A 376 9.74 15.57 4.14
N GLU A 377 10.68 16.10 3.37
CA GLU A 377 11.73 16.99 3.88
C GLU A 377 11.16 18.25 4.50
N SER A 378 10.18 18.89 3.86
CA SER A 378 9.52 20.11 4.35
C SER A 378 8.82 19.89 5.69
N TYR A 379 8.30 18.69 5.92
CA TYR A 379 7.64 18.28 7.17
C TYR A 379 8.56 17.49 8.10
N LYS A 380 9.88 17.43 7.82
CA LYS A 380 10.85 16.59 8.58
C LYS A 380 10.35 15.14 8.75
N TYR A 381 9.64 14.63 7.74
CA TYR A 381 9.02 13.30 7.74
C TYR A 381 8.06 13.02 8.92
N ASP A 382 7.43 14.06 9.46
CA ASP A 382 6.41 13.94 10.50
C ASP A 382 5.03 13.66 9.86
N LEU A 383 4.59 12.40 9.93
CA LEU A 383 3.31 11.97 9.38
C LEU A 383 2.11 12.57 10.12
N ASN A 384 2.21 12.84 11.43
CA ASN A 384 1.11 13.49 12.16
C ASN A 384 0.85 14.90 11.61
N ALA A 385 1.91 15.68 11.39
CA ALA A 385 1.79 17.01 10.79
C ALA A 385 1.20 16.93 9.38
N MET A 386 1.61 15.94 8.58
CA MET A 386 1.13 15.75 7.21
C MET A 386 -0.34 15.29 7.14
N MET A 387 -0.79 14.43 8.05
CA MET A 387 -2.19 13.99 8.12
C MET A 387 -3.09 15.10 8.63
N ASN A 388 -2.69 15.84 9.66
CA ASN A 388 -3.45 16.95 10.22
C ASN A 388 -3.59 18.12 9.22
N SER A 389 -2.59 18.37 8.40
CA SER A 389 -2.67 19.38 7.33
C SER A 389 -3.73 19.06 6.27
N SER A 390 -4.14 17.80 6.15
CA SER A 390 -5.18 17.35 5.21
C SER A 390 -6.61 17.61 5.70
N GLN A 391 -6.82 17.76 7.00
CA GLN A 391 -8.14 18.03 7.59
C GLN A 391 -8.56 19.51 7.48
N ILE A 392 -7.66 20.40 7.09
CA ILE A 392 -7.90 21.86 7.08
C ILE A 392 -8.76 22.33 5.88
N THR A 393 -9.14 21.49 4.93
CA THR A 393 -9.57 22.02 3.61
C THR A 393 -11.02 21.83 3.21
N ASN A 394 -11.95 21.21 3.93
CA ASN A 394 -13.26 20.97 3.30
C ASN A 394 -14.54 21.43 4.01
N ASP A 395 -14.55 21.82 5.32
CA ASP A 395 -15.82 22.20 5.98
C ASP A 395 -15.79 23.51 6.78
N LEU A 396 -14.67 24.22 6.82
CA LEU A 396 -14.59 25.49 7.54
C LEU A 396 -14.75 26.67 6.60
N SER A 397 -15.52 27.67 7.01
CA SER A 397 -15.58 28.95 6.31
C SER A 397 -14.20 29.63 6.23
N LEU A 398 -13.95 30.46 5.24
CA LEU A 398 -12.66 31.16 5.09
C LEU A 398 -12.20 31.87 6.37
N PRO A 399 -13.07 32.57 7.13
CA PRO A 399 -12.70 33.14 8.42
C PRO A 399 -12.23 32.13 9.46
N GLU A 400 -12.84 30.94 9.50
CA GLU A 400 -12.44 29.86 10.44
C GLU A 400 -11.10 29.23 10.04
N GLN A 401 -10.87 29.04 8.74
CA GLN A 401 -9.57 28.59 8.22
C GLN A 401 -8.45 29.58 8.58
N MET A 402 -8.70 30.87 8.37
CA MET A 402 -7.75 31.94 8.73
C MET A 402 -7.48 31.98 10.24
N ASN A 403 -8.50 31.81 11.07
CA ASN A 403 -8.35 31.78 12.53
C ASN A 403 -7.52 30.57 12.98
N ASN A 404 -7.76 29.40 12.43
CA ASN A 404 -7.00 28.18 12.75
C ASN A 404 -5.53 28.32 12.31
N PHE A 405 -5.30 28.82 11.13
CA PHE A 405 -3.94 29.09 10.62
C PHE A 405 -3.19 30.09 11.49
N GLU A 406 -3.83 31.20 11.83
CA GLU A 406 -3.27 32.22 12.70
C GLU A 406 -2.95 31.68 14.12
N ARG A 407 -3.87 30.90 14.71
CA ARG A 407 -3.65 30.22 15.97
C ARG A 407 -2.40 29.33 15.92
N THR A 408 -2.28 28.49 14.90
CA THR A 408 -1.16 27.54 14.75
C THR A 408 0.18 28.28 14.65
N ILE A 409 0.24 29.38 13.89
CA ILE A 409 1.47 30.18 13.77
C ILE A 409 1.88 30.81 15.10
N ILE A 410 0.91 31.35 15.86
CA ILE A 410 1.18 31.97 17.16
C ILE A 410 1.65 30.89 18.16
N GLU A 411 1.01 29.74 18.21
CA GLU A 411 1.36 28.62 19.08
C GLU A 411 2.77 28.09 18.77
N GLN A 412 3.10 27.93 17.49
CA GLN A 412 4.44 27.51 17.07
C GLN A 412 5.52 28.52 17.46
N ALA A 413 5.24 29.81 17.34
CA ALA A 413 6.15 30.86 17.74
C ALA A 413 6.36 30.90 19.26
N LEU A 414 5.32 30.63 20.07
CA LEU A 414 5.45 30.49 21.53
C LEU A 414 6.31 29.28 21.91
N ILE A 415 6.14 28.15 21.26
CA ILE A 415 6.94 26.94 21.47
C ILE A 415 8.41 27.23 21.15
N ASN A 416 8.68 27.81 19.97
CA ASN A 416 10.05 28.08 19.52
C ASN A 416 10.79 29.09 20.44
N ASN A 417 10.07 30.07 20.98
CA ASN A 417 10.60 31.09 21.86
C ASN A 417 10.36 30.78 23.35
N LYS A 418 10.04 29.53 23.70
CA LYS A 418 9.86 29.06 25.08
C LYS A 418 8.94 29.95 25.93
N GLY A 419 7.88 30.48 25.34
CA GLY A 419 6.94 31.36 26.03
C GLY A 419 7.42 32.81 26.23
N ASP A 420 8.58 33.20 25.71
CA ASP A 420 9.03 34.59 25.75
C ASP A 420 8.22 35.45 24.79
N LEU A 421 7.50 36.42 25.34
CA LEU A 421 6.62 37.31 24.55
C LEU A 421 7.41 38.31 23.70
N SER A 422 8.59 38.78 24.16
CA SER A 422 9.41 39.74 23.42
C SER A 422 9.98 39.13 22.15
N GLU A 423 10.53 37.90 22.26
CA GLU A 423 11.04 37.17 21.12
C GLU A 423 9.91 36.72 20.19
N THR A 424 8.77 36.29 20.74
CA THR A 424 7.59 35.94 19.96
C THR A 424 7.02 37.12 19.17
N MET A 425 6.97 38.30 19.76
CA MET A 425 6.59 39.55 19.08
C MET A 425 7.54 39.88 17.90
N THR A 426 8.82 39.74 18.12
CA THR A 426 9.84 40.02 17.10
C THR A 426 9.75 39.03 15.96
N SER A 427 9.62 37.73 16.28
CA SER A 427 9.51 36.66 15.26
C SER A 427 8.24 36.73 14.42
N LEU A 428 7.13 37.19 15.00
CA LEU A 428 5.85 37.34 14.30
C LEU A 428 5.64 38.73 13.69
N GLY A 429 6.51 39.72 14.00
CA GLY A 429 6.33 41.09 13.55
C GLY A 429 5.07 41.77 14.12
N LEU A 430 4.60 41.33 15.31
CA LEU A 430 3.36 41.81 15.90
C LEU A 430 3.60 42.78 17.07
N PRO A 431 2.83 43.91 17.17
CA PRO A 431 2.83 44.76 18.35
C PRO A 431 2.31 44.01 19.59
N ARG A 432 2.79 44.37 20.79
CA ARG A 432 2.46 43.74 22.08
C ARG A 432 0.96 43.63 22.32
N LYS A 433 0.21 44.69 22.02
CA LYS A 433 -1.27 44.72 22.20
C LYS A 433 -1.94 43.69 21.27
N THR A 434 -1.56 43.67 20.01
CA THR A 434 -2.10 42.74 19.01
C THR A 434 -1.84 41.28 19.37
N LEU A 435 -0.61 40.94 19.80
CA LEU A 435 -0.28 39.59 20.26
C LEU A 435 -1.11 39.22 21.50
N SER A 436 -1.23 40.13 22.50
CA SER A 436 -2.03 39.88 23.69
C SER A 436 -3.51 39.62 23.39
N ASP A 437 -4.10 40.40 22.46
CA ASP A 437 -5.49 40.23 22.05
C ASP A 437 -5.69 38.90 21.31
N LYS A 438 -4.74 38.49 20.48
CA LYS A 438 -4.76 37.20 19.77
C LYS A 438 -4.58 36.02 20.73
N LEU A 439 -3.68 36.09 21.72
CA LEU A 439 -3.56 35.07 22.75
C LEU A 439 -4.86 34.84 23.52
N LYS A 440 -5.55 35.94 23.89
CA LYS A 440 -6.88 35.86 24.53
C LYS A 440 -7.92 35.25 23.60
N LYS A 441 -7.95 35.70 22.34
CA LYS A 441 -8.90 35.21 21.32
C LYS A 441 -8.79 33.70 21.10
N TYR A 442 -7.56 33.16 21.13
CA TYR A 442 -7.29 31.75 20.84
C TYR A 442 -7.11 30.90 22.11
N HIS A 443 -7.33 31.48 23.30
CA HIS A 443 -7.17 30.81 24.60
C HIS A 443 -5.79 30.16 24.79
N LEU A 444 -4.72 30.85 24.36
CA LEU A 444 -3.33 30.40 24.50
C LEU A 444 -2.72 31.07 25.75
N ASP A 445 -2.28 30.29 26.75
CA ASP A 445 -1.55 30.80 27.90
C ASP A 445 -0.05 30.55 27.71
N ARG A 446 0.76 31.64 27.77
CA ARG A 446 2.22 31.56 27.67
C ARG A 446 2.86 30.63 28.70
N LYS A 447 2.20 30.44 29.86
CA LYS A 447 2.72 29.59 30.95
C LYS A 447 2.82 28.13 30.53
N ASP A 448 2.00 27.69 29.58
CA ASP A 448 1.99 26.31 29.08
C ASP A 448 3.22 26.01 28.22
N TYR A 449 3.96 27.04 27.81
CA TYR A 449 5.12 26.97 26.91
C TYR A 449 6.43 27.39 27.57
N LEU A 450 6.43 27.72 28.90
CA LEU A 450 7.61 28.00 29.68
C LEU A 450 8.30 26.67 30.06
N LYS A 451 9.22 26.19 29.23
CA LYS A 451 10.13 25.08 29.58
C LYS A 451 11.55 25.40 29.25
#